data_e10203d6ae318c570e9b52eb76bf9830
#
_entry.id   e10203d6ae318c570e9b52eb76bf9830
#
_cell.length_a   1.000
_cell.length_b   1.000
_cell.length_c   1.000
_cell.angle_alpha   90.00
_cell.angle_beta   90.00
_cell.angle_gamma   90.00
#
_symmetry.space_group_name_H-M   'P 1'
#
loop_
_entity.id
_entity.type
_entity.pdbx_description
1 polymer ?
#
loop_
_entity_poly.entity_id
_entity_poly.type
_entity_poly.pdbx_seq_one_letter_code
_entity_poly.pdbx_strand_id
1 'polypeptide(L)'
;MEEKVAAIIAALRERYPDALCALHYGKDYELMISVRLSAQCTDARVNQVTPALFARFPTLEAFAEADVAEVEAYVRSCGFFRHKAQDIVAACRMLRDEYCGRVPDTMEQLLRLPGVGRKTANLLLGDLYGKPAVVCDTHCIRIANRLGLARGKEPEKVERQLRAILPPEESSDFCHRIVLFGREVCTARSPHCDRCELRPYCREFSGE
;
A
#
# COMPACT_ATOMS: atom_id res chain seq x y z
N MET A 1 -11.11 13.29 20.60
CA MET A 1 -10.36 12.70 19.47
C MET A 1 -10.89 11.32 19.13
N GLU A 2 -11.06 10.43 20.09
CA GLU A 2 -11.57 9.06 19.88
C GLU A 2 -12.92 9.00 19.19
N GLU A 3 -13.91 9.75 19.65
CA GLU A 3 -15.24 9.83 19.03
C GLU A 3 -15.17 10.27 17.56
N LYS A 4 -14.32 11.25 17.26
CA LYS A 4 -14.10 11.72 15.89
C LYS A 4 -13.50 10.61 15.01
N VAL A 5 -12.51 9.89 15.51
CA VAL A 5 -11.87 8.77 14.79
C VAL A 5 -12.88 7.66 14.55
N ALA A 6 -13.65 7.27 15.57
CA ALA A 6 -14.68 6.25 15.45
C ALA A 6 -15.74 6.61 14.39
N ALA A 7 -16.21 7.86 14.39
CA ALA A 7 -17.19 8.34 13.42
C ALA A 7 -16.62 8.34 11.97
N ILE A 8 -15.36 8.75 11.78
CA ILE A 8 -14.70 8.72 10.48
C ILE A 8 -14.54 7.27 9.98
N ILE A 9 -14.12 6.34 10.85
CA ILE A 9 -13.98 4.91 10.51
C ILE A 9 -15.36 4.36 10.12
N ALA A 10 -16.41 4.65 10.89
CA ALA A 10 -17.76 4.17 10.60
C ALA A 10 -18.27 4.66 9.22
N ALA A 11 -18.12 5.94 8.91
CA ALA A 11 -18.51 6.50 7.62
C ALA A 11 -17.71 5.89 6.44
N LEU A 12 -16.41 5.69 6.61
CA LEU A 12 -15.57 5.04 5.60
C LEU A 12 -15.92 3.56 5.40
N ARG A 13 -16.27 2.85 6.48
CA ARG A 13 -16.70 1.44 6.43
C ARG A 13 -18.04 1.30 5.73
N GLU A 14 -19.01 2.18 6.01
CA GLU A 14 -20.30 2.19 5.35
C GLU A 14 -20.15 2.41 3.84
N ARG A 15 -19.29 3.37 3.45
CA ARG A 15 -19.09 3.67 2.03
C ARG A 15 -18.27 2.62 1.28
N TYR A 16 -17.29 2.02 1.94
CA TYR A 16 -16.34 1.06 1.34
C TYR A 16 -16.25 -0.21 2.21
N PRO A 17 -17.33 -1.01 2.31
CA PRO A 17 -17.35 -2.20 3.16
C PRO A 17 -16.29 -3.23 2.75
N ASP A 18 -16.06 -3.38 1.44
CA ASP A 18 -15.17 -4.39 0.84
C ASP A 18 -13.85 -3.78 0.34
N ALA A 19 -13.36 -2.72 1.00
CA ALA A 19 -12.10 -2.11 0.62
C ALA A 19 -10.93 -3.05 0.94
N LEU A 20 -10.29 -3.54 -0.12
CA LEU A 20 -9.13 -4.43 -0.06
C LEU A 20 -7.98 -3.85 -0.88
N CYS A 21 -6.83 -4.52 -0.81
CA CYS A 21 -5.72 -4.23 -1.70
C CYS A 21 -6.16 -4.34 -3.16
N ALA A 22 -5.89 -3.29 -3.95
CA ALA A 22 -6.28 -3.25 -5.37
C ALA A 22 -5.39 -4.12 -6.26
N LEU A 23 -4.28 -4.65 -5.76
CA LEU A 23 -3.35 -5.51 -6.48
C LEU A 23 -3.83 -6.95 -6.43
N HIS A 24 -3.77 -7.65 -7.58
CA HIS A 24 -4.15 -9.05 -7.67
C HIS A 24 -2.93 -9.94 -7.38
N TYR A 25 -3.10 -10.90 -6.48
CA TYR A 25 -2.07 -11.87 -6.11
C TYR A 25 -2.72 -13.16 -5.59
N GLY A 26 -2.00 -14.27 -5.70
CA GLY A 26 -2.41 -15.56 -5.15
C GLY A 26 -1.41 -16.09 -4.12
N LYS A 27 -0.21 -15.51 -4.05
CA LYS A 27 0.85 -15.92 -3.13
C LYS A 27 1.49 -14.70 -2.48
N ASP A 28 2.11 -14.89 -1.31
CA ASP A 28 2.72 -13.80 -0.53
C ASP A 28 3.80 -13.02 -1.31
N TYR A 29 4.72 -13.73 -1.97
CA TYR A 29 5.75 -13.08 -2.80
C TYR A 29 5.17 -12.39 -4.04
N GLU A 30 4.04 -12.83 -4.57
CA GLU A 30 3.34 -12.16 -5.68
C GLU A 30 2.83 -10.79 -5.26
N LEU A 31 2.31 -10.64 -4.02
CA LEU A 31 1.96 -9.32 -3.48
C LEU A 31 3.20 -8.44 -3.36
N MET A 32 4.30 -8.96 -2.79
CA MET A 32 5.56 -8.20 -2.67
C MET A 32 6.03 -7.69 -4.04
N ILE A 33 6.03 -8.54 -5.06
CA ILE A 33 6.40 -8.18 -6.45
C ILE A 33 5.44 -7.11 -6.99
N SER A 34 4.13 -7.31 -6.84
CA SER A 34 3.12 -6.39 -7.34
C SER A 34 3.22 -5.01 -6.68
N VAL A 35 3.47 -4.94 -5.38
CA VAL A 35 3.70 -3.68 -4.66
C VAL A 35 5.00 -3.01 -5.13
N ARG A 36 6.07 -3.78 -5.39
CA ARG A 36 7.29 -3.19 -5.97
C ARG A 36 7.03 -2.60 -7.36
N LEU A 37 6.22 -3.27 -8.17
CA LEU A 37 5.83 -2.79 -9.49
C LEU A 37 4.94 -1.54 -9.42
N SER A 38 4.10 -1.39 -8.40
CA SER A 38 3.19 -0.25 -8.24
C SER A 38 3.90 1.06 -7.86
N ALA A 39 5.16 1.03 -7.48
CA ALA A 39 5.94 2.24 -7.22
C ALA A 39 5.99 3.14 -8.47
N GLN A 40 5.35 4.32 -8.40
CA GLN A 40 5.16 5.26 -9.52
C GLN A 40 4.52 4.61 -10.77
N CYS A 41 3.61 3.66 -10.54
CA CYS A 41 2.82 2.99 -11.56
C CYS A 41 1.39 2.78 -11.01
N THR A 42 0.39 2.75 -11.87
CA THR A 42 -0.99 2.52 -11.44
C THR A 42 -1.21 1.03 -11.15
N ASP A 43 -2.04 0.72 -10.13
CA ASP A 43 -2.42 -0.66 -9.80
C ASP A 43 -3.06 -1.36 -11.01
N ALA A 44 -3.88 -0.66 -11.80
CA ALA A 44 -4.46 -1.18 -13.02
C ALA A 44 -3.40 -1.65 -14.04
N ARG A 45 -2.31 -0.89 -14.20
CA ARG A 45 -1.19 -1.30 -15.08
C ARG A 45 -0.46 -2.51 -14.51
N VAL A 46 -0.22 -2.55 -13.22
CA VAL A 46 0.41 -3.71 -12.55
C VAL A 46 -0.45 -4.96 -12.78
N ASN A 47 -1.76 -4.87 -12.52
CA ASN A 47 -2.70 -5.99 -12.71
C ASN A 47 -2.81 -6.48 -14.17
N GLN A 48 -2.47 -5.64 -15.16
CA GLN A 48 -2.36 -6.05 -16.56
C GLN A 48 -1.07 -6.82 -16.87
N VAL A 49 0.00 -6.53 -16.15
CA VAL A 49 1.34 -7.10 -16.39
C VAL A 49 1.55 -8.40 -15.63
N THR A 50 1.10 -8.45 -14.38
CA THR A 50 1.39 -9.56 -13.46
C THR A 50 0.87 -10.93 -13.89
N PRO A 51 -0.27 -11.11 -14.59
CA PRO A 51 -0.70 -12.43 -15.04
C PRO A 51 0.31 -13.12 -15.97
N ALA A 52 0.84 -12.41 -16.95
CA ALA A 52 1.84 -12.94 -17.86
C ALA A 52 3.19 -13.19 -17.15
N LEU A 53 3.58 -12.28 -16.25
CA LEU A 53 4.78 -12.40 -15.44
C LEU A 53 4.72 -13.65 -14.54
N PHE A 54 3.63 -13.85 -13.81
CA PHE A 54 3.45 -14.99 -12.90
C PHE A 54 3.25 -16.32 -13.63
N ALA A 55 2.68 -16.29 -14.83
CA ALA A 55 2.62 -17.48 -15.70
C ALA A 55 4.01 -17.91 -16.18
N ARG A 56 4.89 -16.95 -16.48
CA ARG A 56 6.28 -17.24 -16.90
C ARG A 56 7.16 -17.71 -15.74
N PHE A 57 6.97 -17.13 -14.56
CA PHE A 57 7.71 -17.45 -13.33
C PHE A 57 6.73 -17.94 -12.25
N PRO A 58 6.26 -19.20 -12.30
CA PRO A 58 5.17 -19.68 -11.47
C PRO A 58 5.55 -19.96 -10.00
N THR A 59 6.83 -19.93 -9.67
CA THR A 59 7.32 -20.17 -8.29
C THR A 59 8.33 -19.12 -7.86
N LEU A 60 8.57 -19.01 -6.56
CA LEU A 60 9.59 -18.14 -6.01
C LEU A 60 10.98 -18.49 -6.55
N GLU A 61 11.28 -19.78 -6.66
CA GLU A 61 12.55 -20.28 -7.20
C GLU A 61 12.75 -19.83 -8.65
N ALA A 62 11.69 -19.88 -9.46
CA ALA A 62 11.74 -19.42 -10.84
C ALA A 62 12.11 -17.92 -10.94
N PHE A 63 11.61 -17.08 -10.02
CA PHE A 63 12.03 -15.68 -9.93
C PHE A 63 13.47 -15.53 -9.41
N ALA A 64 13.85 -16.30 -8.40
CA ALA A 64 15.19 -16.24 -7.83
C ALA A 64 16.30 -16.64 -8.83
N GLU A 65 15.99 -17.53 -9.76
CA GLU A 65 16.88 -18.02 -10.81
C GLU A 65 16.75 -17.25 -12.13
N ALA A 66 15.76 -16.36 -12.24
CA ALA A 66 15.48 -15.64 -13.46
C ALA A 66 16.65 -14.77 -13.93
N ASP A 67 16.82 -14.69 -15.25
CA ASP A 67 17.59 -13.62 -15.85
C ASP A 67 16.84 -12.29 -15.67
N VAL A 68 17.52 -11.30 -15.10
CA VAL A 68 16.98 -9.97 -14.88
C VAL A 68 16.46 -9.35 -16.18
N ALA A 69 17.15 -9.55 -17.30
CA ALA A 69 16.75 -9.04 -18.61
C ALA A 69 15.41 -9.64 -19.09
N GLU A 70 15.14 -10.90 -18.75
CA GLU A 70 13.86 -11.52 -19.04
C GLU A 70 12.73 -10.91 -18.21
N VAL A 71 12.94 -10.71 -16.89
CA VAL A 71 11.97 -10.04 -16.04
C VAL A 71 11.71 -8.59 -16.52
N GLU A 72 12.76 -7.86 -16.92
CA GLU A 72 12.63 -6.50 -17.48
C GLU A 72 11.68 -6.46 -18.68
N ALA A 73 11.74 -7.45 -19.57
CA ALA A 73 10.88 -7.51 -20.75
C ALA A 73 9.40 -7.54 -20.37
N TYR A 74 9.02 -8.30 -19.34
CA TYR A 74 7.64 -8.38 -18.86
C TYR A 74 7.16 -7.11 -18.16
N VAL A 75 8.03 -6.45 -17.38
CA VAL A 75 7.64 -5.31 -16.53
C VAL A 75 7.94 -3.95 -17.15
N ARG A 76 8.32 -3.89 -18.40
CA ARG A 76 8.77 -2.69 -19.11
C ARG A 76 7.78 -1.53 -19.03
N SER A 77 6.49 -1.82 -19.05
CA SER A 77 5.44 -0.79 -19.00
C SER A 77 5.17 -0.22 -17.60
N CYS A 78 5.81 -0.75 -16.54
CA CYS A 78 5.62 -0.29 -15.16
C CYS A 78 6.51 0.89 -14.76
N GLY A 79 7.29 1.47 -15.68
CA GLY A 79 8.26 2.55 -15.38
C GLY A 79 9.39 2.09 -14.46
N PHE A 80 10.56 2.72 -14.54
CA PHE A 80 11.75 2.32 -13.75
C PHE A 80 12.02 0.80 -13.76
N PHE A 81 11.63 0.13 -14.83
CA PHE A 81 11.52 -1.31 -14.95
C PHE A 81 12.83 -2.06 -14.69
N ARG A 82 13.99 -1.47 -15.05
CA ARG A 82 15.31 -2.08 -14.82
C ARG A 82 15.59 -2.27 -13.34
N HIS A 83 15.45 -1.19 -12.55
CA HIS A 83 15.63 -1.26 -11.10
C HIS A 83 14.59 -2.17 -10.44
N LYS A 84 13.34 -2.12 -10.92
CA LYS A 84 12.28 -3.00 -10.40
C LYS A 84 12.59 -4.48 -10.65
N ALA A 85 13.02 -4.84 -11.85
CA ALA A 85 13.40 -6.21 -12.18
C ALA A 85 14.59 -6.70 -11.34
N GLN A 86 15.62 -5.87 -11.18
CA GLN A 86 16.76 -6.18 -10.32
C GLN A 86 16.32 -6.42 -8.87
N ASP A 87 15.51 -5.52 -8.30
CA ASP A 87 14.99 -5.65 -6.93
C ASP A 87 14.13 -6.92 -6.77
N ILE A 88 13.26 -7.22 -7.72
CA ILE A 88 12.39 -8.41 -7.70
C ILE A 88 13.23 -9.68 -7.64
N VAL A 89 14.18 -9.85 -8.55
CA VAL A 89 15.04 -11.03 -8.57
C VAL A 89 15.88 -11.14 -7.31
N ALA A 90 16.46 -10.03 -6.85
CA ALA A 90 17.27 -10.00 -5.64
C ALA A 90 16.45 -10.30 -4.38
N ALA A 91 15.23 -9.73 -4.28
CA ALA A 91 14.32 -10.01 -3.16
C ALA A 91 13.90 -11.48 -3.16
N CYS A 92 13.55 -12.06 -4.30
CA CYS A 92 13.18 -13.47 -4.40
C CYS A 92 14.35 -14.40 -4.03
N ARG A 93 15.59 -14.06 -4.42
CA ARG A 93 16.78 -14.79 -3.96
C ARG A 93 16.94 -14.74 -2.45
N MET A 94 16.80 -13.57 -1.85
CA MET A 94 16.89 -13.40 -0.40
C MET A 94 15.76 -14.15 0.32
N LEU A 95 14.53 -14.14 -0.19
CA LEU A 95 13.42 -14.92 0.38
C LEU A 95 13.73 -16.42 0.35
N ARG A 96 14.26 -16.95 -0.76
CA ARG A 96 14.64 -18.35 -0.89
C ARG A 96 15.77 -18.72 0.10
N ASP A 97 16.82 -17.90 0.16
CA ASP A 97 18.07 -18.26 0.81
C ASP A 97 18.06 -17.95 2.32
N GLU A 98 17.37 -16.91 2.77
CA GLU A 98 17.39 -16.44 4.15
C GLU A 98 16.05 -16.60 4.89
N TYR A 99 14.92 -16.70 4.17
CA TYR A 99 13.57 -16.71 4.76
C TYR A 99 12.76 -17.97 4.45
N CYS A 100 13.41 -19.06 4.06
CA CYS A 100 12.74 -20.35 3.74
C CYS A 100 11.59 -20.20 2.71
N GLY A 101 11.75 -19.29 1.75
CA GLY A 101 10.79 -19.06 0.69
C GLY A 101 9.53 -18.26 1.09
N ARG A 102 9.49 -17.65 2.27
CA ARG A 102 8.34 -16.89 2.78
C ARG A 102 8.67 -15.41 2.90
N VAL A 103 7.69 -14.57 2.65
CA VAL A 103 7.79 -13.14 2.98
C VAL A 103 7.84 -12.98 4.48
N PRO A 104 8.84 -12.27 5.05
CA PRO A 104 8.93 -12.11 6.50
C PRO A 104 7.78 -11.27 7.06
N ASP A 105 7.46 -11.49 8.33
CA ASP A 105 6.32 -10.91 9.03
C ASP A 105 6.69 -9.84 10.08
N THR A 106 7.92 -9.30 9.99
CA THR A 106 8.38 -8.19 10.83
C THR A 106 8.88 -7.02 9.99
N MET A 107 8.68 -5.80 10.50
CA MET A 107 9.14 -4.57 9.82
C MET A 107 10.64 -4.60 9.56
N GLU A 108 11.42 -5.06 10.54
CA GLU A 108 12.88 -5.11 10.45
C GLU A 108 13.35 -6.00 9.30
N GLN A 109 12.81 -7.21 9.21
CA GLN A 109 13.17 -8.17 8.17
C GLN A 109 12.68 -7.72 6.78
N LEU A 110 11.46 -7.17 6.69
CA LEU A 110 10.92 -6.65 5.43
C LEU A 110 11.77 -5.52 4.86
N LEU A 111 12.29 -4.63 5.70
CA LEU A 111 13.15 -3.53 5.26
C LEU A 111 14.53 -3.97 4.75
N ARG A 112 14.94 -5.22 5.01
CA ARG A 112 16.16 -5.81 4.43
C ARG A 112 15.97 -6.25 2.97
N LEU A 113 14.73 -6.49 2.56
CA LEU A 113 14.44 -6.97 1.20
C LEU A 113 14.70 -5.86 0.18
N PRO A 114 15.42 -6.16 -0.92
CA PRO A 114 15.64 -5.21 -2.01
C PRO A 114 14.32 -4.63 -2.53
N GLY A 115 14.26 -3.31 -2.67
CA GLY A 115 13.09 -2.59 -3.16
C GLY A 115 11.91 -2.48 -2.18
N VAL A 116 12.03 -3.00 -0.97
CA VAL A 116 11.00 -2.88 0.09
C VAL A 116 11.32 -1.73 1.02
N GLY A 117 10.56 -0.65 0.90
CA GLY A 117 10.59 0.47 1.82
C GLY A 117 9.50 0.35 2.89
N ARG A 118 9.48 1.31 3.83
CA ARG A 118 8.54 1.32 4.96
C ARG A 118 7.06 1.23 4.56
N LYS A 119 6.67 1.96 3.50
CA LYS A 119 5.31 1.90 2.97
C LYS A 119 4.94 0.49 2.48
N THR A 120 5.84 -0.13 1.72
CA THR A 120 5.66 -1.51 1.22
C THR A 120 5.61 -2.50 2.38
N ALA A 121 6.51 -2.37 3.36
CA ALA A 121 6.52 -3.24 4.54
C ALA A 121 5.22 -3.15 5.34
N ASN A 122 4.68 -1.94 5.56
CA ASN A 122 3.37 -1.77 6.21
C ASN A 122 2.25 -2.47 5.42
N LEU A 123 2.22 -2.32 4.10
CA LEU A 123 1.20 -2.98 3.27
C LEU A 123 1.31 -4.51 3.38
N LEU A 124 2.51 -5.07 3.28
CA LEU A 124 2.72 -6.51 3.42
C LEU A 124 2.31 -7.02 4.81
N LEU A 125 2.63 -6.28 5.87
CA LEU A 125 2.22 -6.64 7.24
C LEU A 125 0.70 -6.66 7.42
N GLY A 126 0.01 -5.67 6.86
CA GLY A 126 -1.46 -5.61 6.92
C GLY A 126 -2.12 -6.69 6.08
N ASP A 127 -1.78 -6.76 4.80
CA ASP A 127 -2.52 -7.58 3.83
C ASP A 127 -2.18 -9.08 3.91
N LEU A 128 -0.94 -9.44 4.24
CA LEU A 128 -0.55 -10.87 4.35
C LEU A 128 -0.75 -11.44 5.76
N TYR A 129 -0.58 -10.62 6.78
CA TYR A 129 -0.49 -11.12 8.16
C TYR A 129 -1.57 -10.57 9.10
N GLY A 130 -2.44 -9.66 8.61
CA GLY A 130 -3.45 -9.02 9.44
C GLY A 130 -2.86 -8.22 10.61
N LYS A 131 -1.58 -7.82 10.50
CA LYS A 131 -0.92 -7.06 11.57
C LYS A 131 -1.31 -5.59 11.49
N PRO A 132 -1.42 -4.89 12.64
CA PRO A 132 -1.67 -3.46 12.64
C PRO A 132 -0.66 -2.70 11.79
N ALA A 133 -1.13 -2.06 10.73
CA ALA A 133 -0.29 -1.38 9.76
C ALA A 133 -0.93 -0.09 9.27
N VAL A 134 -0.12 0.95 9.09
CA VAL A 134 -0.58 2.24 8.55
C VAL A 134 0.21 2.55 7.29
N VAL A 135 -0.46 2.44 6.14
CA VAL A 135 0.13 2.71 4.82
C VAL A 135 -0.04 4.20 4.49
N CYS A 136 0.99 4.99 4.75
CA CYS A 136 0.98 6.43 4.46
C CYS A 136 1.38 6.72 3.01
N ASP A 137 0.39 6.67 2.12
CA ASP A 137 0.55 7.17 0.75
C ASP A 137 0.13 8.65 0.63
N THR A 138 0.17 9.18 -0.58
CA THR A 138 -0.20 10.58 -0.83
C THR A 138 -1.68 10.87 -0.51
N HIS A 139 -2.58 9.90 -0.66
CA HIS A 139 -3.98 10.04 -0.28
C HIS A 139 -4.14 10.06 1.24
N CYS A 140 -3.52 9.10 1.92
CA CYS A 140 -3.55 9.01 3.38
C CYS A 140 -2.99 10.28 4.03
N ILE A 141 -1.81 10.75 3.61
CA ILE A 141 -1.20 11.96 4.14
C ILE A 141 -2.11 13.18 3.94
N ARG A 142 -2.62 13.38 2.72
CA ARG A 142 -3.49 14.51 2.40
C ARG A 142 -4.76 14.51 3.24
N ILE A 143 -5.47 13.39 3.28
CA ILE A 143 -6.77 13.30 3.95
C ILE A 143 -6.60 13.34 5.46
N ALA A 144 -5.60 12.68 6.03
CA ALA A 144 -5.30 12.76 7.45
C ALA A 144 -5.05 14.20 7.92
N ASN A 145 -4.33 14.99 7.11
CA ASN A 145 -4.12 16.42 7.39
C ASN A 145 -5.45 17.21 7.31
N ARG A 146 -6.25 17.01 6.24
CA ARG A 146 -7.55 17.67 6.06
C ARG A 146 -8.53 17.37 7.19
N LEU A 147 -8.55 16.14 7.65
CA LEU A 147 -9.37 15.72 8.78
C LEU A 147 -8.77 16.09 10.13
N GLY A 148 -7.54 16.59 10.17
CA GLY A 148 -6.84 16.92 11.41
C GLY A 148 -6.49 15.71 12.28
N LEU A 149 -6.39 14.54 11.68
CA LEU A 149 -5.93 13.30 12.32
C LEU A 149 -4.41 13.25 12.43
N ALA A 150 -3.71 13.94 11.54
CA ALA A 150 -2.26 14.09 11.57
C ALA A 150 -1.85 15.47 11.05
N ARG A 151 -0.57 15.82 11.26
CA ARG A 151 0.06 17.03 10.75
C ARG A 151 1.42 16.73 10.12
N GLY A 152 1.65 17.29 8.94
CA GLY A 152 2.94 17.18 8.23
C GLY A 152 2.83 16.40 6.93
N LYS A 153 3.94 16.40 6.17
CA LYS A 153 4.03 15.77 4.84
C LYS A 153 4.91 14.52 4.84
N GLU A 154 5.66 14.31 5.91
CA GLU A 154 6.60 13.19 6.04
C GLU A 154 5.82 11.91 6.37
N PRO A 155 5.91 10.85 5.54
CA PRO A 155 5.12 9.63 5.71
C PRO A 155 5.28 8.99 7.10
N GLU A 156 6.51 8.87 7.60
CA GLU A 156 6.77 8.25 8.91
C GLU A 156 6.20 9.06 10.09
N LYS A 157 6.20 10.39 9.96
CA LYS A 157 5.62 11.26 10.98
C LYS A 157 4.10 11.12 11.02
N VAL A 158 3.46 11.07 9.85
CA VAL A 158 2.01 10.86 9.71
C VAL A 158 1.64 9.45 10.19
N GLU A 159 2.38 8.43 9.78
CA GLU A 159 2.21 7.04 10.25
C GLU A 159 2.19 6.95 11.78
N ARG A 160 3.17 7.54 12.44
CA ARG A 160 3.29 7.52 13.91
C ARG A 160 2.10 8.18 14.58
N GLN A 161 1.62 9.31 14.05
CA GLN A 161 0.44 10.01 14.58
C GLN A 161 -0.83 9.18 14.37
N LEU A 162 -1.03 8.58 13.21
CA LEU A 162 -2.18 7.73 12.94
C LEU A 162 -2.18 6.45 13.78
N ARG A 163 -1.03 5.81 13.95
CA ARG A 163 -0.90 4.64 14.85
C ARG A 163 -1.27 4.94 16.30
N ALA A 164 -1.10 6.17 16.74
CA ALA A 164 -1.44 6.57 18.11
C ALA A 164 -2.94 6.78 18.35
N ILE A 165 -3.73 6.94 17.30
CA ILE A 165 -5.16 7.28 17.40
C ILE A 165 -6.10 6.27 16.74
N LEU A 166 -5.60 5.47 15.78
CA LEU A 166 -6.41 4.44 15.13
C LEU A 166 -6.43 3.17 15.98
N PRO A 167 -7.59 2.49 16.12
CA PRO A 167 -7.63 1.15 16.65
C PRO A 167 -6.70 0.24 15.82
N PRO A 168 -5.83 -0.56 16.46
CA PRO A 168 -4.87 -1.38 15.75
C PRO A 168 -5.49 -2.27 14.66
N GLU A 169 -6.61 -2.90 14.96
CA GLU A 169 -7.36 -3.80 14.09
C GLU A 169 -7.98 -3.11 12.87
N GLU A 170 -8.24 -1.79 12.95
CA GLU A 170 -8.82 -1.00 11.87
C GLU A 170 -7.77 -0.33 10.99
N SER A 171 -6.52 -0.30 11.41
CA SER A 171 -5.51 0.57 10.83
C SER A 171 -5.20 0.26 9.36
N SER A 172 -5.15 -1.03 8.97
CA SER A 172 -4.91 -1.45 7.58
C SER A 172 -6.12 -1.12 6.70
N ASP A 173 -7.32 -1.54 7.12
CA ASP A 173 -8.57 -1.28 6.42
C ASP A 173 -8.85 0.22 6.24
N PHE A 174 -8.59 1.01 7.29
CA PHE A 174 -8.68 2.47 7.20
C PHE A 174 -7.83 3.02 6.06
N CYS A 175 -6.60 2.51 5.88
CA CYS A 175 -5.72 2.95 4.81
C CYS A 175 -6.27 2.60 3.42
N HIS A 176 -6.81 1.40 3.22
CA HIS A 176 -7.44 1.03 1.95
C HIS A 176 -8.66 1.91 1.65
N ARG A 177 -9.54 2.11 2.63
CA ARG A 177 -10.72 2.99 2.50
C ARG A 177 -10.36 4.43 2.19
N ILE A 178 -9.33 4.96 2.84
CA ILE A 178 -8.81 6.33 2.58
C ILE A 178 -8.28 6.49 1.17
N VAL A 179 -7.65 5.49 0.59
CA VAL A 179 -7.18 5.54 -0.81
C VAL A 179 -8.38 5.63 -1.76
N LEU A 180 -9.40 4.80 -1.59
CA LEU A 180 -10.63 4.85 -2.40
C LEU A 180 -11.34 6.21 -2.24
N PHE A 181 -11.56 6.64 -1.02
CA PHE A 181 -12.14 7.94 -0.72
C PHE A 181 -11.35 9.11 -1.34
N GLY A 182 -10.02 8.99 -1.33
CA GLY A 182 -9.12 9.98 -1.92
C GLY A 182 -9.13 10.02 -3.45
N ARG A 183 -9.51 8.92 -4.09
CA ARG A 183 -9.67 8.84 -5.55
C ARG A 183 -11.03 9.38 -5.99
N GLU A 184 -12.09 9.10 -5.23
CA GLU A 184 -13.48 9.36 -5.63
C GLU A 184 -14.04 10.68 -5.09
N VAL A 185 -13.76 11.01 -3.85
CA VAL A 185 -14.39 12.13 -3.13
C VAL A 185 -13.38 13.22 -2.79
N CYS A 186 -12.39 12.90 -1.96
CA CYS A 186 -11.43 13.87 -1.47
C CYS A 186 -10.23 13.98 -2.40
N THR A 187 -10.45 14.33 -3.66
CA THR A 187 -9.37 14.47 -4.65
C THR A 187 -8.41 15.61 -4.30
N ALA A 188 -7.21 15.60 -4.92
CA ALA A 188 -6.17 16.57 -4.59
C ALA A 188 -6.52 17.98 -5.07
N ARG A 189 -7.07 18.11 -6.27
CA ARG A 189 -7.30 19.41 -6.94
C ARG A 189 -8.74 19.91 -6.83
N SER A 190 -9.71 19.01 -6.94
CA SER A 190 -11.13 19.35 -6.97
C SER A 190 -11.93 18.38 -6.11
N PRO A 191 -11.85 18.48 -4.78
CA PRO A 191 -12.57 17.59 -3.89
C PRO A 191 -14.08 17.85 -3.98
N HIS A 192 -14.85 16.76 -3.94
CA HIS A 192 -16.33 16.81 -3.98
C HIS A 192 -16.91 17.01 -2.58
N CYS A 193 -16.70 18.20 -2.01
CA CYS A 193 -17.10 18.52 -0.64
C CYS A 193 -18.62 18.58 -0.43
N ASP A 194 -19.40 18.76 -1.48
CA ASP A 194 -20.87 18.77 -1.51
C ASP A 194 -21.45 17.40 -1.14
N ARG A 195 -20.78 16.32 -1.50
CA ARG A 195 -21.18 14.93 -1.24
C ARG A 195 -20.24 14.17 -0.29
N CYS A 196 -19.47 14.90 0.51
CA CYS A 196 -18.47 14.35 1.40
C CYS A 196 -19.07 14.04 2.79
N GLU A 197 -19.13 12.77 3.15
CA GLU A 197 -19.64 12.30 4.46
C GLU A 197 -18.73 12.74 5.62
N LEU A 198 -17.44 12.95 5.34
CA LEU A 198 -16.45 13.36 6.31
C LEU A 198 -16.37 14.89 6.47
N ARG A 199 -17.22 15.66 5.76
CA ARG A 199 -17.27 17.12 5.82
C ARG A 199 -17.39 17.68 7.24
N PRO A 200 -18.21 17.12 8.14
CA PRO A 200 -18.33 17.64 9.51
C PRO A 200 -17.03 17.56 10.33
N TYR A 201 -16.10 16.71 9.91
CA TYR A 201 -14.82 16.47 10.58
C TYR A 201 -13.65 17.18 9.89
N CYS A 202 -13.90 17.85 8.76
CA CYS A 202 -12.85 18.39 7.89
C CYS A 202 -12.46 19.81 8.33
N ARG A 203 -11.20 20.02 8.66
CA ARG A 203 -10.66 21.34 9.05
C ARG A 203 -10.65 22.35 7.92
N GLU A 204 -10.37 21.92 6.69
CA GLU A 204 -10.41 22.82 5.52
C GLU A 204 -11.80 23.35 5.24
N PHE A 205 -12.85 22.69 5.76
CA PHE A 205 -14.22 23.12 5.57
C PHE A 205 -14.73 23.98 6.76
N SER A 206 -14.26 23.70 7.99
CA SER A 206 -14.62 24.48 9.18
C SER A 206 -13.86 25.80 9.29
N GLY A 207 -12.85 26.04 8.45
CA GLY A 207 -12.05 27.26 8.48
C GLY A 207 -11.06 27.34 9.65
N GLU A 208 -10.76 26.20 10.31
CA GLU A 208 -9.79 26.07 11.40
C GLU A 208 -8.34 25.81 10.92
#